data_c33f8600e8388933d20ee616dd484a69
#
_entry.id   c33f8600e8388933d20ee616dd484a69
#
_cell.length_a   1.000
_cell.length_b   1.000
_cell.length_c   1.000
_cell.angle_alpha   90.00
_cell.angle_beta   90.00
_cell.angle_gamma   90.00
#
_symmetry.space_group_name_H-M   'P 1'
#
loop_
_entity.id
_entity.type
_entity.pdbx_description
1 polymer ?
#
loop_
_entity_poly.entity_id
_entity_poly.type
_entity_poly.pdbx_seq_one_letter_code
_entity_poly.pdbx_strand_id
1 'polypeptide(L)'
;YLDSRGIGADWYDFMYSPDKMWDVHQRLLIPFYWRGEIVGFTGRMFEESQGVKYYTDVWPGYVFNMDAQDWTRKFVIVTEGPFDAIAVSGVSILGSEINDTQRELINGLGRKVIVVPDRDAPGQKLVDQATEFGWSVAFPEWDKTVGDVADAVLKYGRLFTIQSILKTTESSKLKIDLKRKMYG
;
A
#
# COMPACT_ATOMS: atom_id res chain seq x y z
N TYR A 1 8.20 9.89 -13.59
CA TYR A 1 7.37 8.76 -13.15
C TYR A 1 6.62 9.08 -11.85
N LEU A 2 7.30 9.57 -10.80
CA LEU A 2 6.64 9.90 -9.53
C LEU A 2 5.52 10.92 -9.71
N ASP A 3 5.77 11.98 -10.48
CA ASP A 3 4.76 13.01 -10.78
C ASP A 3 3.53 12.43 -11.49
N SER A 4 3.74 11.48 -12.40
CA SER A 4 2.64 10.79 -13.08
C SER A 4 1.83 9.85 -12.17
N ARG A 5 2.34 9.56 -10.97
CA ARG A 5 1.67 8.80 -9.91
C ARG A 5 1.15 9.69 -8.78
N GLY A 6 1.28 11.01 -8.88
CA GLY A 6 0.87 11.95 -7.83
C GLY A 6 1.67 11.84 -6.53
N ILE A 7 2.91 11.35 -6.62
CA ILE A 7 3.79 11.12 -5.49
C ILE A 7 4.92 12.14 -5.50
N GLY A 8 5.06 12.92 -4.44
CA GLY A 8 6.19 13.82 -4.27
C GLY A 8 7.50 13.07 -4.11
N ALA A 9 8.54 13.51 -4.79
CA ALA A 9 9.86 12.89 -4.70
C ALA A 9 10.47 13.00 -3.28
N ASP A 10 9.98 13.93 -2.47
CA ASP A 10 10.35 14.17 -1.07
C ASP A 10 9.51 13.34 -0.07
N TRP A 11 8.55 12.53 -0.54
CA TRP A 11 7.70 11.72 0.35
C TRP A 11 8.34 10.44 0.84
N TYR A 12 9.42 10.01 0.17
CA TYR A 12 10.18 8.82 0.52
C TYR A 12 11.61 8.88 -0.06
N ASP A 13 12.53 8.05 0.43
CA ASP A 13 13.91 7.98 -0.03
C ASP A 13 14.02 7.18 -1.35
N PHE A 14 13.48 7.73 -2.42
CA PHE A 14 13.58 7.10 -3.73
C PHE A 14 15.01 7.12 -4.26
N MET A 15 15.43 6.00 -4.85
CA MET A 15 16.74 5.85 -5.46
C MET A 15 16.61 5.45 -6.93
N TYR A 16 17.68 5.62 -7.67
CA TYR A 16 17.77 5.22 -9.07
C TYR A 16 19.11 4.54 -9.34
N SER A 17 19.10 3.40 -10.03
CA SER A 17 20.32 2.73 -10.48
C SER A 17 20.51 2.91 -11.99
N PRO A 18 21.53 3.65 -12.43
CA PRO A 18 21.90 3.75 -13.85
C PRO A 18 22.70 2.54 -14.34
N ASP A 19 23.15 1.66 -13.46
CA ASP A 19 24.06 0.56 -13.76
C ASP A 19 23.34 -0.53 -14.59
N LYS A 20 23.94 -0.88 -15.74
CA LYS A 20 23.40 -1.87 -16.68
C LYS A 20 23.66 -3.32 -16.28
N MET A 21 24.47 -3.56 -15.27
CA MET A 21 24.93 -4.91 -14.91
C MET A 21 24.01 -5.67 -13.95
N TRP A 22 22.98 -4.99 -13.37
CA TRP A 22 22.15 -5.56 -12.32
C TRP A 22 20.67 -5.58 -12.70
N ASP A 23 19.91 -6.48 -12.13
CA ASP A 23 18.43 -6.59 -12.27
C ASP A 23 17.68 -5.31 -11.88
N VAL A 24 18.37 -4.37 -11.23
CA VAL A 24 17.87 -3.05 -10.83
C VAL A 24 18.09 -1.95 -11.88
N HIS A 25 18.68 -2.27 -13.03
CA HIS A 25 18.93 -1.31 -14.11
C HIS A 25 17.66 -0.59 -14.56
N GLN A 26 17.76 0.72 -14.73
CA GLN A 26 16.66 1.60 -15.18
C GLN A 26 15.39 1.47 -14.33
N ARG A 27 15.54 1.19 -13.04
CA ARG A 27 14.43 1.09 -12.10
C ARG A 27 14.44 2.25 -11.12
N LEU A 28 13.25 2.72 -10.77
CA LEU A 28 13.03 3.47 -9.55
C LEU A 28 13.08 2.50 -8.39
N LEU A 29 14.00 2.70 -7.47
CA LEU A 29 14.18 1.86 -6.30
C LEU A 29 13.49 2.50 -5.10
N ILE A 30 12.75 1.68 -4.35
CA ILE A 30 12.13 2.01 -3.08
C ILE A 30 12.83 1.15 -2.03
N PRO A 31 13.78 1.71 -1.24
CA PRO A 31 14.44 0.97 -0.17
C PRO A 31 13.44 0.61 0.93
N PHE A 32 13.66 -0.53 1.57
CA PHE A 32 12.86 -1.02 2.68
C PHE A 32 13.63 -0.88 3.97
N TYR A 33 13.05 -0.20 4.94
CA TYR A 33 13.67 0.07 6.23
C TYR A 33 13.08 -0.80 7.33
N TRP A 34 13.93 -1.27 8.22
CA TRP A 34 13.58 -1.92 9.46
C TRP A 34 14.51 -1.46 10.56
N ARG A 35 13.97 -0.75 11.56
CA ARG A 35 14.74 -0.16 12.66
C ARG A 35 15.88 0.78 12.18
N GLY A 36 15.59 1.54 11.14
CA GLY A 36 16.52 2.50 10.54
C GLY A 36 17.54 1.93 9.56
N GLU A 37 17.60 0.60 9.38
CA GLU A 37 18.51 -0.07 8.45
C GLU A 37 17.81 -0.48 7.16
N ILE A 38 18.48 -0.39 6.02
CA ILE A 38 17.98 -0.90 4.75
C ILE A 38 18.08 -2.44 4.76
N VAL A 39 16.94 -3.11 4.60
CA VAL A 39 16.80 -4.56 4.69
C VAL A 39 16.31 -5.21 3.40
N GLY A 40 16.05 -4.43 2.39
CA GLY A 40 15.57 -4.88 1.10
C GLY A 40 15.13 -3.70 0.24
N PHE A 41 14.51 -3.98 -0.89
CA PHE A 41 14.00 -2.97 -1.79
C PHE A 41 12.96 -3.55 -2.76
N THR A 42 12.21 -2.67 -3.41
CA THR A 42 11.53 -2.99 -4.67
C THR A 42 11.98 -2.02 -5.75
N GLY A 43 12.17 -2.54 -6.96
CA GLY A 43 12.56 -1.77 -8.13
C GLY A 43 11.44 -1.76 -9.17
N ARG A 44 10.87 -0.60 -9.45
CA ARG A 44 9.87 -0.39 -10.50
C ARG A 44 10.53 0.02 -11.81
N MET A 45 10.29 -0.71 -12.89
CA MET A 45 10.77 -0.34 -14.21
C MET A 45 10.02 0.89 -14.75
N PHE A 46 10.76 1.82 -15.37
CA PHE A 46 10.15 3.03 -15.95
C PHE A 46 9.38 2.74 -17.23
N GLU A 47 9.90 1.82 -18.08
CA GLU A 47 9.30 1.47 -19.35
C GLU A 47 8.75 0.05 -19.29
N GLU A 48 7.55 -0.17 -19.80
CA GLU A 48 6.89 -1.49 -19.78
C GLU A 48 7.45 -2.48 -20.82
N SER A 49 8.43 -2.06 -21.64
CA SER A 49 8.76 -2.75 -22.89
C SER A 49 9.63 -4.01 -22.76
N GLN A 50 10.34 -4.23 -21.64
CA GLN A 50 11.35 -5.32 -21.62
C GLN A 50 11.58 -5.96 -20.24
N GLY A 51 10.57 -6.47 -19.56
CA GLY A 51 10.87 -7.25 -18.36
C GLY A 51 9.82 -7.24 -17.28
N VAL A 52 10.17 -7.82 -16.14
CA VAL A 52 9.31 -7.87 -14.96
C VAL A 52 9.07 -6.46 -14.43
N LYS A 53 7.81 -6.06 -14.34
CA LYS A 53 7.36 -4.73 -13.90
C LYS A 53 7.96 -4.32 -12.55
N TYR A 54 7.95 -5.25 -11.59
CA TYR A 54 8.56 -5.08 -10.27
C TYR A 54 9.58 -6.17 -10.00
N TYR A 55 10.71 -5.79 -9.42
CA TYR A 55 11.66 -6.71 -8.82
C TYR A 55 11.74 -6.38 -7.33
N THR A 56 11.45 -7.34 -6.47
CA THR A 56 11.41 -7.14 -5.03
C THR A 56 12.32 -8.15 -4.35
N ASP A 57 13.20 -7.66 -3.47
CA ASP A 57 14.09 -8.44 -2.66
C ASP A 57 13.92 -8.04 -1.19
N VAL A 58 13.27 -8.91 -0.41
CA VAL A 58 13.06 -8.75 1.03
C VAL A 58 12.62 -10.09 1.63
N TRP A 59 12.82 -10.28 2.92
CA TRP A 59 12.38 -11.51 3.60
C TRP A 59 10.86 -11.64 3.63
N PRO A 60 10.33 -12.88 3.63
CA PRO A 60 8.90 -13.12 3.77
C PRO A 60 8.37 -12.57 5.10
N GLY A 61 7.22 -11.91 5.04
CA GLY A 61 6.59 -11.34 6.24
C GLY A 61 6.99 -9.90 6.56
N TYR A 62 7.84 -9.29 5.74
CA TYR A 62 8.11 -7.85 5.85
C TYR A 62 6.84 -7.03 5.61
N VAL A 63 6.68 -5.96 6.38
CA VAL A 63 5.64 -4.94 6.18
C VAL A 63 6.33 -3.63 5.86
N PHE A 64 6.04 -3.09 4.69
CA PHE A 64 6.65 -1.86 4.22
C PHE A 64 6.19 -0.65 5.04
N ASN A 65 7.12 0.29 5.26
CA ASN A 65 6.88 1.59 5.89
C ASN A 65 6.47 1.54 7.37
N MET A 66 6.81 0.47 8.08
CA MET A 66 6.56 0.35 9.53
C MET A 66 7.32 1.40 10.35
N ASP A 67 8.59 1.68 9.99
CA ASP A 67 9.45 2.62 10.72
C ASP A 67 8.96 4.07 10.63
N ALA A 68 8.24 4.42 9.56
CA ALA A 68 7.70 5.76 9.35
C ALA A 68 6.30 5.97 9.98
N GLN A 69 5.80 5.00 10.75
CA GLN A 69 4.47 5.13 11.34
C GLN A 69 4.47 6.09 12.54
N ASP A 70 3.82 7.23 12.36
CA ASP A 70 3.64 8.22 13.42
C ASP A 70 2.80 7.63 14.57
N TRP A 71 3.42 7.52 15.76
CA TRP A 71 2.82 6.97 16.97
C TRP A 71 1.61 7.76 17.48
N THR A 72 1.43 9.00 17.06
CA THR A 72 0.27 9.82 17.44
C THR A 72 -1.00 9.46 16.70
N ARG A 73 -0.90 8.76 15.56
CA ARG A 73 -2.05 8.32 14.77
C ARG A 73 -2.81 7.20 15.47
N LYS A 74 -4.13 7.31 15.49
CA LYS A 74 -5.04 6.31 16.08
C LYS A 74 -5.40 5.17 15.11
N PHE A 75 -4.94 5.23 13.87
CA PHE A 75 -5.19 4.25 12.83
C PHE A 75 -3.95 4.03 11.99
N VAL A 76 -3.91 2.89 11.31
CA VAL A 76 -2.96 2.57 10.24
C VAL A 76 -3.74 2.17 9.00
N ILE A 77 -3.36 2.72 7.84
CA ILE A 77 -3.90 2.32 6.54
C ILE A 77 -3.00 1.23 5.98
N VAL A 78 -3.59 0.12 5.57
CA VAL A 78 -2.92 -1.03 4.96
C VAL A 78 -3.30 -1.09 3.49
N THR A 79 -2.30 -1.14 2.61
CA THR A 79 -2.45 -1.22 1.15
C THR A 79 -1.66 -2.40 0.59
N GLU A 80 -1.89 -2.73 -0.67
CA GLU A 80 -1.17 -3.81 -1.36
C GLU A 80 0.22 -3.36 -1.79
N GLY A 81 0.32 -2.20 -2.43
CA GLY A 81 1.54 -1.67 -3.02
C GLY A 81 2.28 -0.62 -2.19
N PRO A 82 3.61 -0.49 -2.36
CA PRO A 82 4.40 0.50 -1.62
C PRO A 82 4.08 1.95 -2.03
N PHE A 83 3.72 2.20 -3.30
CA PHE A 83 3.33 3.54 -3.75
C PHE A 83 2.06 4.02 -3.04
N ASP A 84 1.08 3.14 -2.87
CA ASP A 84 -0.17 3.43 -2.16
C ASP A 84 0.10 3.75 -0.69
N ALA A 85 0.98 2.97 -0.05
CA ALA A 85 1.40 3.22 1.33
C ALA A 85 2.09 4.57 1.47
N ILE A 86 3.01 4.92 0.57
CA ILE A 86 3.69 6.24 0.57
C ILE A 86 2.66 7.35 0.37
N ALA A 87 1.74 7.19 -0.57
CA ALA A 87 0.73 8.18 -0.90
C ALA A 87 -0.13 8.62 0.28
N VAL A 88 -0.41 7.73 1.24
CA VAL A 88 -1.23 8.03 2.43
C VAL A 88 -0.49 7.91 3.76
N SER A 89 0.84 7.73 3.76
CA SER A 89 1.65 7.41 4.94
C SER A 89 1.12 6.20 5.70
N GLY A 90 0.69 5.18 4.97
CA GLY A 90 0.25 3.88 5.47
C GLY A 90 1.39 2.87 5.46
N VAL A 91 1.02 1.59 5.56
CA VAL A 91 1.91 0.44 5.41
C VAL A 91 1.46 -0.41 4.23
N SER A 92 2.38 -1.20 3.64
CA SER A 92 2.04 -2.15 2.58
C SER A 92 2.50 -3.55 2.92
N ILE A 93 1.70 -4.52 2.49
CA ILE A 93 1.99 -5.95 2.61
C ILE A 93 2.80 -6.51 1.44
N LEU A 94 3.06 -5.68 0.43
CA LEU A 94 3.81 -6.02 -0.80
C LEU A 94 3.20 -7.21 -1.58
N GLY A 95 1.90 -7.30 -1.58
CA GLY A 95 1.13 -8.36 -2.24
C GLY A 95 -0.35 -8.27 -1.90
N SER A 96 -1.10 -9.32 -2.23
CA SER A 96 -2.56 -9.40 -2.03
C SER A 96 -2.99 -10.32 -0.89
N GLU A 97 -2.04 -10.92 -0.17
CA GLU A 97 -2.31 -11.83 0.94
C GLU A 97 -1.42 -11.49 2.14
N ILE A 98 -2.03 -11.48 3.32
CA ILE A 98 -1.35 -11.20 4.59
C ILE A 98 -0.97 -12.53 5.23
N ASN A 99 0.30 -12.71 5.56
CA ASN A 99 0.74 -13.84 6.38
C ASN A 99 0.70 -13.52 7.88
N ASP A 100 0.86 -14.54 8.72
CA ASP A 100 0.75 -14.39 10.17
C ASP A 100 1.77 -13.40 10.74
N THR A 101 3.00 -13.38 10.22
CA THR A 101 4.04 -12.44 10.66
C THR A 101 3.62 -11.00 10.36
N GLN A 102 3.11 -10.74 9.17
CA GLN A 102 2.63 -9.39 8.80
C GLN A 102 1.44 -8.98 9.65
N ARG A 103 0.50 -9.91 9.91
CA ARG A 103 -0.63 -9.67 10.80
C ARG A 103 -0.19 -9.27 12.21
N GLU A 104 0.77 -10.01 12.78
CA GLU A 104 1.31 -9.72 14.11
C GLU A 104 2.02 -8.36 14.17
N LEU A 105 2.83 -8.03 13.16
CA LEU A 105 3.52 -6.75 13.07
C LEU A 105 2.53 -5.58 13.00
N ILE A 106 1.51 -5.68 12.14
CA ILE A 106 0.49 -4.63 12.00
C ILE A 106 -0.34 -4.48 13.27
N ASN A 107 -0.76 -5.58 13.89
CA ASN A 107 -1.46 -5.57 15.18
C ASN A 107 -0.60 -4.98 16.30
N GLY A 108 0.72 -5.22 16.26
CA GLY A 108 1.68 -4.67 17.21
C GLY A 108 1.75 -3.15 17.25
N LEU A 109 1.25 -2.46 16.21
CA LEU A 109 1.09 -1.00 16.23
C LEU A 109 0.04 -0.52 17.25
N GLY A 110 -0.85 -1.39 17.73
CA GLY A 110 -1.86 -1.08 18.74
C GLY A 110 -2.91 -0.05 18.28
N ARG A 111 -3.22 -0.01 16.98
CA ARG A 111 -4.11 1.00 16.36
C ARG A 111 -5.26 0.34 15.62
N LYS A 112 -6.26 1.14 15.29
CA LYS A 112 -7.32 0.71 14.37
C LYS A 112 -6.69 0.43 13.00
N VAL A 113 -6.75 -0.82 12.54
CA VAL A 113 -6.28 -1.22 11.22
C VAL A 113 -7.39 -0.97 10.19
N ILE A 114 -7.06 -0.30 9.09
CA ILE A 114 -7.97 0.02 7.99
C ILE A 114 -7.32 -0.47 6.70
N VAL A 115 -7.88 -1.51 6.11
CA VAL A 115 -7.46 -2.03 4.81
C VAL A 115 -8.16 -1.25 3.70
N VAL A 116 -7.40 -0.86 2.69
CA VAL A 116 -7.92 -0.28 1.44
C VAL A 116 -7.54 -1.24 0.31
N PRO A 117 -8.47 -2.10 -0.15
CA PRO A 117 -8.19 -3.04 -1.22
C PRO A 117 -8.13 -2.32 -2.57
N ASP A 118 -7.29 -2.83 -3.48
CA ASP A 118 -7.36 -2.46 -4.89
C ASP A 118 -8.69 -2.93 -5.50
N ARG A 119 -9.14 -2.27 -6.57
CA ARG A 119 -10.41 -2.59 -7.24
C ARG A 119 -10.25 -3.73 -8.24
N ASP A 120 -9.71 -4.83 -7.78
CA ASP A 120 -9.46 -6.02 -8.61
C ASP A 120 -9.75 -7.32 -7.84
N ALA A 121 -9.59 -8.48 -8.50
CA ALA A 121 -9.84 -9.77 -7.89
C ALA A 121 -8.88 -10.12 -6.72
N PRO A 122 -7.58 -9.81 -6.77
CA PRO A 122 -6.68 -9.92 -5.62
C PRO A 122 -7.14 -9.13 -4.39
N GLY A 123 -7.59 -7.89 -4.58
CA GLY A 123 -8.11 -7.06 -3.48
C GLY A 123 -9.28 -7.68 -2.72
N GLN A 124 -10.08 -8.55 -3.37
CA GLN A 124 -11.16 -9.27 -2.69
C GLN A 124 -10.64 -10.27 -1.65
N LYS A 125 -9.51 -10.93 -1.88
CA LYS A 125 -8.88 -11.82 -0.89
C LYS A 125 -8.41 -11.04 0.34
N LEU A 126 -7.86 -9.86 0.11
CA LEU A 126 -7.43 -8.98 1.19
C LEU A 126 -8.60 -8.54 2.08
N VAL A 127 -9.78 -8.29 1.48
CA VAL A 127 -11.02 -8.01 2.23
C VAL A 127 -11.44 -9.21 3.10
N ASP A 128 -11.36 -10.43 2.58
CA ASP A 128 -11.69 -11.65 3.34
C ASP A 128 -10.79 -11.78 4.56
N GLN A 129 -9.48 -11.69 4.39
CA GLN A 129 -8.52 -11.78 5.47
C GLN A 129 -8.71 -10.65 6.50
N ALA A 130 -8.88 -9.39 6.05
CA ALA A 130 -9.15 -8.27 6.94
C ALA A 130 -10.38 -8.52 7.83
N THR A 131 -11.44 -9.08 7.23
CA THR A 131 -12.69 -9.41 7.94
C THR A 131 -12.47 -10.52 8.98
N GLU A 132 -11.68 -11.55 8.64
CA GLU A 132 -11.33 -12.64 9.56
C GLU A 132 -10.48 -12.17 10.74
N PHE A 133 -9.57 -11.20 10.50
CA PHE A 133 -8.74 -10.61 11.54
C PHE A 133 -9.47 -9.59 12.43
N GLY A 134 -10.71 -9.25 12.10
CA GLY A 134 -11.47 -8.21 12.78
C GLY A 134 -11.00 -6.80 12.47
N TRP A 135 -10.27 -6.61 11.37
CA TRP A 135 -9.85 -5.31 10.89
C TRP A 135 -10.98 -4.58 10.17
N SER A 136 -10.82 -3.30 10.01
CA SER A 136 -11.76 -2.48 9.23
C SER A 136 -11.36 -2.46 7.77
N VAL A 137 -12.34 -2.31 6.87
CA VAL A 137 -12.13 -2.15 5.43
C VAL A 137 -12.75 -0.83 4.99
N ALA A 138 -12.04 -0.07 4.17
CA ALA A 138 -12.57 1.13 3.54
C ALA A 138 -12.99 0.84 2.09
N PHE A 139 -14.13 1.41 1.70
CA PHE A 139 -14.67 1.33 0.35
C PHE A 139 -14.92 2.76 -0.18
N PRO A 140 -13.86 3.52 -0.51
CA PRO A 140 -14.03 4.89 -0.95
C PRO A 140 -14.79 4.98 -2.27
N GLU A 141 -15.75 5.89 -2.35
CA GLU A 141 -16.57 6.13 -3.54
C GLU A 141 -15.82 7.04 -4.53
N TRP A 142 -14.65 6.58 -4.98
CA TRP A 142 -13.88 7.26 -6.02
C TRP A 142 -14.45 6.95 -7.40
N ASP A 143 -14.13 7.80 -8.37
CA ASP A 143 -14.43 7.57 -9.78
C ASP A 143 -13.95 6.19 -10.26
N LYS A 144 -14.67 5.59 -11.20
CA LYS A 144 -14.35 4.26 -11.76
C LYS A 144 -12.98 4.19 -12.45
N THR A 145 -12.41 5.34 -12.83
CA THR A 145 -11.07 5.41 -13.42
C THR A 145 -9.95 5.35 -12.39
N VAL A 146 -10.28 5.41 -11.10
CA VAL A 146 -9.33 5.34 -9.97
C VAL A 146 -9.26 3.90 -9.50
N GLY A 147 -8.15 3.23 -9.79
CA GLY A 147 -7.94 1.82 -9.48
C GLY A 147 -7.36 1.57 -8.08
N ASP A 148 -6.50 2.45 -7.63
CA ASP A 148 -5.73 2.32 -6.39
C ASP A 148 -5.67 3.63 -5.59
N VAL A 149 -5.01 3.59 -4.43
CA VAL A 149 -4.85 4.75 -3.53
C VAL A 149 -3.97 5.83 -4.15
N ALA A 150 -2.91 5.46 -4.86
CA ALA A 150 -2.01 6.43 -5.50
C ALA A 150 -2.74 7.18 -6.63
N ASP A 151 -3.54 6.49 -7.42
CA ASP A 151 -4.41 7.13 -8.43
C ASP A 151 -5.40 8.10 -7.80
N ALA A 152 -5.95 7.76 -6.62
CA ALA A 152 -6.83 8.66 -5.87
C ALA A 152 -6.10 9.91 -5.39
N VAL A 153 -4.87 9.75 -4.92
CA VAL A 153 -4.04 10.90 -4.50
C VAL A 153 -3.68 11.79 -5.69
N LEU A 154 -3.33 11.20 -6.83
CA LEU A 154 -3.08 11.95 -8.06
C LEU A 154 -4.30 12.78 -8.48
N LYS A 155 -5.50 12.19 -8.41
CA LYS A 155 -6.74 12.84 -8.89
C LYS A 155 -7.33 13.84 -7.91
N TYR A 156 -7.32 13.53 -6.62
CA TYR A 156 -8.07 14.29 -5.60
C TYR A 156 -7.17 14.97 -4.56
N GLY A 157 -5.90 14.64 -4.54
CA GLY A 157 -4.98 15.08 -3.51
C GLY A 157 -5.01 14.21 -2.25
N ARG A 158 -3.88 14.22 -1.53
CA ARG A 158 -3.61 13.35 -0.38
C ARG A 158 -4.63 13.49 0.75
N LEU A 159 -4.93 14.72 1.14
CA LEU A 159 -5.83 14.99 2.27
C LEU A 159 -7.25 14.48 2.01
N PHE A 160 -7.79 14.76 0.82
CA PHE A 160 -9.10 14.28 0.42
C PHE A 160 -9.14 12.74 0.37
N THR A 161 -8.11 12.11 -0.17
CA THR A 161 -8.02 10.65 -0.25
C THR A 161 -8.05 10.01 1.14
N ILE A 162 -7.22 10.50 2.08
CA ILE A 162 -7.24 10.01 3.47
C ILE A 162 -8.61 10.23 4.12
N GLN A 163 -9.22 11.40 3.94
CA GLN A 163 -10.54 11.70 4.49
C GLN A 163 -11.61 10.75 3.94
N SER A 164 -11.59 10.47 2.63
CA SER A 164 -12.54 9.56 1.98
C SER A 164 -12.38 8.11 2.49
N ILE A 165 -11.15 7.65 2.69
CA ILE A 165 -10.85 6.35 3.31
C ILE A 165 -11.46 6.28 4.71
N LEU A 166 -11.17 7.26 5.57
CA LEU A 166 -11.68 7.26 6.94
C LEU A 166 -13.21 7.31 7.00
N LYS A 167 -13.84 8.11 6.15
CA LYS A 167 -15.31 8.28 6.07
C LYS A 167 -16.02 7.01 5.64
N THR A 168 -15.41 6.21 4.76
CA THR A 168 -16.03 5.01 4.18
C THR A 168 -15.61 3.72 4.87
N THR A 169 -14.82 3.83 5.95
CA THR A 169 -14.34 2.69 6.74
C THR A 169 -15.49 1.97 7.44
N GLU A 170 -15.56 0.65 7.25
CA GLU A 170 -16.50 -0.23 7.91
C GLU A 170 -15.79 -1.25 8.80
N SER A 171 -16.36 -1.52 9.97
CA SER A 171 -15.84 -2.52 10.93
C SER A 171 -16.80 -3.69 11.13
N SER A 172 -18.02 -3.59 10.62
CA SER A 172 -19.03 -4.64 10.72
C SER A 172 -18.91 -5.59 9.53
N LYS A 173 -18.71 -6.89 9.79
CA LYS A 173 -18.66 -7.94 8.77
C LYS A 173 -19.83 -7.85 7.79
N LEU A 174 -21.05 -7.71 8.30
CA LEU A 174 -22.25 -7.61 7.45
C LEU A 174 -22.17 -6.40 6.50
N LYS A 175 -21.72 -5.24 6.99
CA LYS A 175 -21.59 -4.04 6.16
C LYS A 175 -20.45 -4.16 5.14
N ILE A 176 -19.35 -4.79 5.53
CA ILE A 176 -18.23 -5.09 4.63
C ILE A 176 -18.72 -5.97 3.50
N ASP A 177 -19.43 -7.07 3.79
CA ASP A 177 -19.96 -8.00 2.79
C ASP A 177 -20.98 -7.36 1.84
N LEU A 178 -21.77 -6.40 2.32
CA LEU A 178 -22.71 -5.65 1.48
C LEU A 178 -21.98 -4.67 0.56
N LYS A 179 -21.06 -3.86 1.12
CA LYS A 179 -20.32 -2.84 0.35
C LYS A 179 -19.39 -3.46 -0.68
N ARG A 180 -18.73 -4.56 -0.35
CA ARG A 180 -17.85 -5.29 -1.25
C ARG A 180 -18.52 -5.69 -2.58
N LYS A 181 -19.81 -6.10 -2.54
CA LYS A 181 -20.60 -6.45 -3.73
C LYS A 181 -20.86 -5.25 -4.66
N MET A 182 -20.77 -4.04 -4.14
CA MET A 182 -21.01 -2.80 -4.87
C MET A 182 -19.71 -2.12 -5.32
N TYR A 183 -18.57 -2.57 -4.78
CA TYR A 183 -17.27 -1.90 -4.94
C TYR A 183 -16.48 -2.42 -6.16
N GLY A 184 -16.78 -3.61 -6.65
CA GLY A 184 -16.13 -4.25 -7.80
C GLY A 184 -16.71 -3.85 -9.15
#